data_633bf6d82567d7a20940e505ace04f29
#
_entry.id   633bf6d82567d7a20940e505ace04f29
#
_cell.length_a   1.000
_cell.length_b   1.000
_cell.length_c   1.000
_cell.angle_alpha   90.00
_cell.angle_beta   90.00
_cell.angle_gamma   90.00
#
_symmetry.space_group_name_H-M   'P 1'
#
loop_
_entity.id
_entity.type
_entity.pdbx_description
1 polymer ?
#
loop_
_entity_poly.entity_id
_entity_poly.type
_entity_poly.pdbx_seq_one_letter_code
_entity_poly.pdbx_strand_id
1 'polypeptide(L)'
;MGGLPKQSEVAGTKKLLPHVKEFFRRADMLLLAMSLVSAFYGLVVIWSATQHYDNPAQFVIIQGLAIVIGVVAYVIVTIIDLDIFAEHWKWLYAASALLFVLLIFFGQGDETTGNNGWLRFAGIGIQPTEIIKLAFIIVMAKHMVYLKTRRDLNSFLSVAQLAGHFIVMFGVIIVTSSDLGSALVYFFIFAVMLFVAGVKIYWFIMGAAAIGCMVPIAWTYFLQDYQKQRILAPYDPSIDPNNEGVNWQQHQAEVALGSGGLTGTGLGEGTQTQSGSIPSQHTDFIFAVIGEELGMIGACLVLVLLVAIVIRCIQVG
;
A
#
# COMPACT_ATOMS: atom_id res chain seq x y z
N MET A 1 36.38 -45.64 -1.86
CA MET A 1 35.02 -45.99 -2.31
C MET A 1 34.21 -44.71 -2.36
N GLY A 2 34.16 -44.07 -3.53
CA GLY A 2 33.39 -42.86 -3.77
C GLY A 2 31.98 -43.24 -4.21
N GLY A 3 30.99 -42.93 -3.34
CA GLY A 3 29.61 -43.15 -3.69
C GLY A 3 29.16 -42.18 -4.79
N LEU A 4 28.60 -42.70 -5.85
CA LEU A 4 27.92 -41.93 -6.91
C LEU A 4 26.70 -41.19 -6.29
N PRO A 5 26.42 -39.92 -6.65
CA PRO A 5 25.27 -39.19 -6.17
C PRO A 5 23.99 -39.91 -6.59
N LYS A 6 23.05 -40.02 -5.64
CA LYS A 6 21.77 -40.72 -5.85
C LYS A 6 21.00 -40.07 -7.02
N GLN A 7 20.50 -40.86 -7.94
CA GLN A 7 19.74 -40.43 -9.15
C GLN A 7 18.54 -39.51 -8.81
N SER A 8 18.05 -39.48 -7.57
CA SER A 8 16.97 -38.62 -7.12
C SER A 8 17.35 -37.10 -7.04
N GLU A 9 18.61 -36.78 -6.72
CA GLU A 9 19.08 -35.40 -6.68
C GLU A 9 19.26 -34.79 -8.07
N VAL A 10 19.68 -35.61 -9.05
CA VAL A 10 19.83 -35.18 -10.45
C VAL A 10 18.48 -34.97 -11.14
N ALA A 11 17.45 -35.70 -10.75
CA ALA A 11 16.09 -35.55 -11.29
C ALA A 11 15.39 -34.29 -10.77
N GLY A 12 15.66 -33.86 -9.53
CA GLY A 12 15.11 -32.63 -8.93
C GLY A 12 15.66 -31.37 -9.59
N THR A 13 16.97 -31.32 -9.84
CA THR A 13 17.61 -30.17 -10.49
C THR A 13 17.21 -29.98 -11.94
N LYS A 14 16.96 -31.09 -12.69
CA LYS A 14 16.49 -31.02 -14.09
C LYS A 14 15.06 -30.46 -14.23
N LYS A 15 14.20 -30.58 -13.20
CA LYS A 15 12.84 -30.02 -13.20
C LYS A 15 12.80 -28.52 -12.83
N LEU A 16 13.75 -28.03 -12.06
CA LEU A 16 13.83 -26.63 -11.63
C LEU A 16 14.47 -25.70 -12.68
N LEU A 17 15.42 -26.20 -13.46
CA LEU A 17 16.14 -25.43 -14.49
C LEU A 17 15.25 -24.69 -15.50
N PRO A 18 14.15 -25.25 -16.04
CA PRO A 18 13.28 -24.53 -16.95
C PRO A 18 12.54 -23.36 -16.28
N HIS A 19 12.09 -23.51 -15.05
CA HIS A 19 11.40 -22.45 -14.30
C HIS A 19 12.34 -21.31 -13.92
N VAL A 20 13.57 -21.62 -13.53
CA VAL A 20 14.61 -20.61 -13.25
C VAL A 20 14.95 -19.84 -14.53
N LYS A 21 15.13 -20.50 -15.66
CA LYS A 21 15.40 -19.85 -16.95
C LYS A 21 14.22 -18.97 -17.38
N GLU A 22 13.01 -19.42 -17.16
CA GLU A 22 11.80 -18.65 -17.48
C GLU A 22 11.64 -17.43 -16.59
N PHE A 23 11.93 -17.55 -15.29
CA PHE A 23 11.97 -16.43 -14.37
C PHE A 23 12.95 -15.33 -14.86
N PHE A 24 14.22 -15.66 -15.13
CA PHE A 24 15.19 -14.68 -15.62
C PHE A 24 14.83 -14.05 -16.98
N ARG A 25 14.01 -14.73 -17.78
CA ARG A 25 13.52 -14.19 -19.06
C ARG A 25 12.37 -13.21 -18.89
N ARG A 26 11.49 -13.43 -17.90
CA ARG A 26 10.29 -12.64 -17.67
C ARG A 26 10.49 -11.56 -16.59
N ALA A 27 11.37 -11.81 -15.63
CA ALA A 27 11.59 -10.92 -14.49
C ALA A 27 12.29 -9.62 -14.90
N ASP A 28 11.79 -8.52 -14.40
CA ASP A 28 12.50 -7.25 -14.43
C ASP A 28 13.50 -7.18 -13.26
N MET A 29 14.75 -7.54 -13.55
CA MET A 29 15.81 -7.60 -12.54
C MET A 29 16.16 -6.22 -11.98
N LEU A 30 15.95 -5.14 -12.77
CA LEU A 30 16.19 -3.77 -12.30
C LEU A 30 15.12 -3.36 -11.28
N LEU A 31 13.85 -3.65 -11.57
CA LEU A 31 12.75 -3.40 -10.63
C LEU A 31 12.95 -4.18 -9.32
N LEU A 32 13.32 -5.46 -9.41
CA LEU A 32 13.62 -6.27 -8.23
C LEU A 32 14.79 -5.70 -7.43
N ALA A 33 15.88 -5.30 -8.09
CA ALA A 33 17.04 -4.72 -7.42
C ALA A 33 16.70 -3.41 -6.70
N MET A 34 15.98 -2.49 -7.37
CA MET A 34 15.55 -1.23 -6.74
C MET A 34 14.62 -1.48 -5.56
N SER A 35 13.69 -2.43 -5.68
CA SER A 35 12.78 -2.80 -4.58
C SER A 35 13.53 -3.40 -3.39
N LEU A 36 14.53 -4.25 -3.63
CA LEU A 36 15.37 -4.81 -2.58
C LEU A 36 16.24 -3.75 -1.91
N VAL A 37 16.87 -2.85 -2.68
CA VAL A 37 17.63 -1.72 -2.11
C VAL A 37 16.75 -0.86 -1.21
N SER A 38 15.52 -0.54 -1.66
CA SER A 38 14.55 0.21 -0.87
C SER A 38 14.14 -0.53 0.42
N ALA A 39 13.91 -1.85 0.32
CA ALA A 39 13.53 -2.69 1.45
C ALA A 39 14.65 -2.82 2.49
N PHE A 40 15.89 -3.00 2.05
CA PHE A 40 17.06 -3.04 2.94
C PHE A 40 17.34 -1.68 3.59
N TYR A 41 17.18 -0.59 2.82
CA TYR A 41 17.26 0.76 3.38
C TYR A 41 16.23 0.94 4.50
N GLY A 42 14.96 0.56 4.24
CA GLY A 42 13.90 0.57 5.25
C GLY A 42 14.21 -0.30 6.47
N LEU A 43 14.83 -1.47 6.27
CA LEU A 43 15.22 -2.36 7.37
C LEU A 43 16.24 -1.71 8.31
N VAL A 44 17.23 -1.00 7.76
CA VAL A 44 18.24 -0.27 8.55
C VAL A 44 17.58 0.86 9.35
N VAL A 45 16.65 1.60 8.72
CA VAL A 45 15.95 2.69 9.40
C VAL A 45 15.00 2.16 10.48
N ILE A 46 14.27 1.05 10.23
CA ILE A 46 13.42 0.39 11.23
C ILE A 46 14.26 -0.07 12.42
N TRP A 47 15.44 -0.65 12.17
CA TRP A 47 16.35 -1.03 13.25
C TRP A 47 16.71 0.16 14.13
N SER A 48 17.05 1.30 13.54
CA SER A 48 17.34 2.53 14.28
C SER A 48 16.11 3.06 15.03
N ALA A 49 14.98 3.17 14.34
CA ALA A 49 13.73 3.66 14.88
C ALA A 49 13.16 2.84 16.02
N THR A 50 13.60 1.61 16.22
CA THR A 50 13.03 0.71 17.23
C THR A 50 13.92 0.48 18.44
N GLN A 51 15.06 1.16 18.55
CA GLN A 51 16.02 0.94 19.64
C GLN A 51 15.46 1.28 21.03
N HIS A 52 14.49 2.18 21.13
CA HIS A 52 13.85 2.54 22.39
C HIS A 52 12.74 1.57 22.85
N TYR A 53 12.34 0.58 22.03
CA TYR A 53 11.37 -0.45 22.41
C TYR A 53 12.03 -1.59 23.19
N ASP A 54 11.26 -2.28 24.01
CA ASP A 54 11.75 -3.42 24.82
C ASP A 54 12.33 -4.57 23.97
N ASN A 55 11.82 -4.76 22.76
CA ASN A 55 12.26 -5.82 21.85
C ASN A 55 12.45 -5.32 20.41
N PRO A 56 13.50 -4.55 20.11
CA PRO A 56 13.76 -4.01 18.78
C PRO A 56 14.00 -5.10 17.73
N ALA A 57 14.57 -6.24 18.12
CA ALA A 57 14.83 -7.35 17.21
C ALA A 57 13.55 -7.91 16.56
N GLN A 58 12.43 -7.87 17.26
CA GLN A 58 11.15 -8.36 16.74
C GLN A 58 10.73 -7.60 15.46
N PHE A 59 10.85 -6.28 15.45
CA PHE A 59 10.48 -5.45 14.30
C PHE A 59 11.36 -5.76 13.07
N VAL A 60 12.66 -5.91 13.31
CA VAL A 60 13.64 -6.24 12.26
C VAL A 60 13.39 -7.64 11.69
N ILE A 61 13.07 -8.62 12.54
CA ILE A 61 12.75 -9.99 12.12
C ILE A 61 11.47 -10.01 11.29
N ILE A 62 10.41 -9.33 11.73
CA ILE A 62 9.14 -9.25 11.00
C ILE A 62 9.36 -8.61 9.62
N GLN A 63 10.09 -7.50 9.56
CA GLN A 63 10.39 -6.84 8.29
C GLN A 63 11.29 -7.70 7.39
N GLY A 64 12.27 -8.39 7.96
CA GLY A 64 13.12 -9.34 7.22
C GLY A 64 12.31 -10.50 6.61
N LEU A 65 11.37 -11.07 7.39
CA LEU A 65 10.43 -12.09 6.88
C LEU A 65 9.53 -11.54 5.78
N ALA A 66 9.04 -10.31 5.92
CA ALA A 66 8.23 -9.67 4.89
C ALA A 66 9.01 -9.49 3.58
N ILE A 67 10.31 -9.13 3.63
CA ILE A 67 11.19 -9.06 2.46
C ILE A 67 11.30 -10.42 1.79
N VAL A 68 11.54 -11.49 2.55
CA VAL A 68 11.63 -12.86 2.00
C VAL A 68 10.32 -13.28 1.34
N ILE A 69 9.19 -13.05 2.01
CA ILE A 69 7.85 -13.33 1.45
C ILE A 69 7.62 -12.52 0.17
N GLY A 70 8.01 -11.24 0.17
CA GLY A 70 7.91 -10.37 -1.00
C GLY A 70 8.72 -10.87 -2.20
N VAL A 71 9.95 -11.33 -1.99
CA VAL A 71 10.78 -11.94 -3.04
C VAL A 71 10.15 -13.23 -3.57
N VAL A 72 9.65 -14.09 -2.69
CA VAL A 72 8.96 -15.32 -3.09
C VAL A 72 7.70 -15.00 -3.89
N ALA A 73 6.91 -14.03 -3.44
CA ALA A 73 5.73 -13.57 -4.17
C ALA A 73 6.08 -13.00 -5.55
N TYR A 74 7.16 -12.20 -5.65
CA TYR A 74 7.66 -11.68 -6.92
C TYR A 74 8.02 -12.80 -7.89
N VAL A 75 8.74 -13.82 -7.43
CA VAL A 75 9.10 -15.00 -8.25
C VAL A 75 7.85 -15.74 -8.73
N ILE A 76 6.90 -15.99 -7.82
CA ILE A 76 5.66 -16.71 -8.13
C ILE A 76 4.84 -15.92 -9.17
N VAL A 77 4.59 -14.64 -8.95
CA VAL A 77 3.76 -13.80 -9.85
C VAL A 77 4.43 -13.63 -11.22
N THR A 78 5.77 -13.57 -11.27
CA THR A 78 6.51 -13.47 -12.55
C THR A 78 6.35 -14.72 -13.42
N ILE A 79 6.19 -15.90 -12.80
CA ILE A 79 6.08 -17.18 -13.53
C ILE A 79 4.62 -17.49 -13.90
N ILE A 80 3.66 -17.07 -13.08
CA ILE A 80 2.24 -17.37 -13.28
C ILE A 80 1.65 -16.40 -14.32
N ASP A 81 0.82 -16.92 -15.20
CA ASP A 81 0.07 -16.13 -16.16
C ASP A 81 -1.14 -15.45 -15.47
N LEU A 82 -1.21 -14.13 -15.54
CA LEU A 82 -2.32 -13.37 -14.95
C LEU A 82 -3.67 -13.68 -15.57
N ASP A 83 -3.71 -14.17 -16.80
CA ASP A 83 -4.94 -14.58 -17.48
C ASP A 83 -5.67 -15.70 -16.73
N ILE A 84 -4.95 -16.60 -16.05
CA ILE A 84 -5.54 -17.64 -15.20
C ILE A 84 -6.41 -17.02 -14.10
N PHE A 85 -5.92 -15.98 -13.45
CA PHE A 85 -6.68 -15.26 -12.43
C PHE A 85 -7.90 -14.53 -13.02
N ALA A 86 -7.73 -13.94 -14.21
CA ALA A 86 -8.81 -13.27 -14.91
C ALA A 86 -9.89 -14.25 -15.38
N GLU A 87 -9.56 -15.48 -15.78
CA GLU A 87 -10.53 -16.51 -16.10
C GLU A 87 -11.34 -16.96 -14.89
N HIS A 88 -10.69 -17.04 -13.74
CA HIS A 88 -11.29 -17.45 -12.48
C HIS A 88 -11.81 -16.28 -11.62
N TRP A 89 -12.18 -15.16 -12.23
CA TRP A 89 -12.63 -13.93 -11.54
C TRP A 89 -13.74 -14.14 -10.49
N LYS A 90 -14.61 -15.13 -10.69
CA LYS A 90 -15.67 -15.46 -9.72
C LYS A 90 -15.11 -15.94 -8.39
N TRP A 91 -14.01 -16.71 -8.43
CA TRP A 91 -13.32 -17.15 -7.22
C TRP A 91 -12.58 -16.02 -6.52
N LEU A 92 -12.04 -15.06 -7.29
CA LEU A 92 -11.46 -13.84 -6.71
C LEU A 92 -12.52 -13.00 -5.98
N TYR A 93 -13.72 -12.88 -6.57
CA TYR A 93 -14.83 -12.22 -5.88
C TYR A 93 -15.27 -12.96 -4.62
N ALA A 94 -15.41 -14.28 -4.69
CA ALA A 94 -15.80 -15.10 -3.55
C ALA A 94 -14.76 -15.01 -2.41
N ALA A 95 -13.46 -15.05 -2.75
CA ALA A 95 -12.37 -14.89 -1.79
C ALA A 95 -12.38 -13.47 -1.18
N SER A 96 -12.59 -12.43 -1.98
CA SER A 96 -12.70 -11.05 -1.50
C SER A 96 -13.89 -10.87 -0.56
N ALA A 97 -15.05 -11.42 -0.92
CA ALA A 97 -16.24 -11.39 -0.07
C ALA A 97 -16.01 -12.12 1.26
N LEU A 98 -15.35 -13.28 1.22
CA LEU A 98 -14.98 -14.03 2.43
C LEU A 98 -14.05 -13.20 3.32
N LEU A 99 -13.05 -12.55 2.76
CA LEU A 99 -12.12 -11.69 3.51
C LEU A 99 -12.84 -10.50 4.16
N PHE A 100 -13.80 -9.88 3.46
CA PHE A 100 -14.64 -8.84 4.05
C PHE A 100 -15.52 -9.37 5.18
N VAL A 101 -16.13 -10.54 5.01
CA VAL A 101 -16.91 -11.19 6.08
C VAL A 101 -16.03 -11.48 7.29
N LEU A 102 -14.83 -12.01 7.09
CA LEU A 102 -13.88 -12.24 8.18
C LEU A 102 -13.50 -10.92 8.86
N LEU A 103 -13.33 -9.84 8.11
CA LEU A 103 -13.01 -8.52 8.67
C LEU A 103 -14.16 -7.98 9.54
N ILE A 104 -15.43 -8.19 9.14
CA ILE A 104 -16.59 -7.76 9.94
C ILE A 104 -16.63 -8.48 11.30
N PHE A 105 -16.32 -9.77 11.34
CA PHE A 105 -16.44 -10.57 12.56
C PHE A 105 -15.16 -10.59 13.41
N PHE A 106 -13.99 -10.48 12.82
CA PHE A 106 -12.70 -10.65 13.47
C PHE A 106 -11.77 -9.45 13.30
N GLY A 107 -12.24 -8.36 12.66
CA GLY A 107 -11.48 -7.14 12.47
C GLY A 107 -11.07 -6.55 13.81
N GLN A 108 -9.79 -6.19 13.93
CA GLN A 108 -9.21 -5.51 15.06
C GLN A 108 -8.58 -4.21 14.59
N GLY A 109 -8.63 -3.21 15.43
CA GLY A 109 -8.07 -1.92 15.11
C GLY A 109 -7.82 -1.08 16.33
N ASP A 110 -7.62 0.22 16.13
CA ASP A 110 -7.44 1.17 17.20
C ASP A 110 -8.83 1.72 17.59
N GLU A 111 -9.19 1.55 18.86
CA GLU A 111 -10.45 2.05 19.44
C GLU A 111 -10.57 3.58 19.29
N THR A 112 -9.45 4.29 19.22
CA THR A 112 -9.43 5.76 19.10
C THR A 112 -9.79 6.24 17.71
N THR A 113 -9.49 5.47 16.66
CA THR A 113 -9.75 5.84 15.27
C THR A 113 -10.97 5.14 14.67
N GLY A 114 -11.51 4.12 15.35
CA GLY A 114 -12.59 3.27 14.85
C GLY A 114 -12.23 2.44 13.63
N ASN A 115 -10.95 2.36 13.28
CA ASN A 115 -10.45 1.59 12.14
C ASN A 115 -10.28 0.11 12.54
N ASN A 116 -11.17 -0.75 12.07
CA ASN A 116 -11.13 -2.21 12.31
C ASN A 116 -10.57 -2.97 11.11
N GLY A 117 -9.66 -2.37 10.36
CA GLY A 117 -9.14 -2.86 9.08
C GLY A 117 -8.14 -4.03 9.15
N TRP A 118 -7.79 -4.54 10.33
CA TRP A 118 -6.73 -5.53 10.51
C TRP A 118 -7.25 -6.87 11.03
N LEU A 119 -6.79 -7.96 10.43
CA LEU A 119 -6.89 -9.30 11.00
C LEU A 119 -5.57 -9.64 11.68
N ARG A 120 -5.58 -9.87 13.00
CA ARG A 120 -4.37 -10.17 13.77
C ARG A 120 -4.37 -11.64 14.20
N PHE A 121 -3.32 -12.37 13.79
CA PHE A 121 -3.10 -13.77 14.16
C PHE A 121 -1.68 -13.93 14.69
N ALA A 122 -1.53 -14.42 15.90
CA ALA A 122 -0.23 -14.70 16.52
C ALA A 122 0.76 -13.51 16.47
N GLY A 123 0.28 -12.28 16.62
CA GLY A 123 1.11 -11.07 16.57
C GLY A 123 1.41 -10.52 15.18
N ILE A 124 0.94 -11.20 14.12
CA ILE A 124 1.06 -10.71 12.73
C ILE A 124 -0.28 -10.08 12.31
N GLY A 125 -0.22 -8.82 11.87
CA GLY A 125 -1.37 -8.11 11.31
C GLY A 125 -1.40 -8.26 9.79
N ILE A 126 -2.55 -8.66 9.25
CA ILE A 126 -2.83 -8.68 7.82
C ILE A 126 -3.99 -7.72 7.57
N GLN A 127 -3.83 -6.84 6.59
CA GLN A 127 -4.90 -5.95 6.15
C GLN A 127 -5.57 -6.54 4.89
N PRO A 128 -6.80 -7.09 5.01
CA PRO A 128 -7.48 -7.75 3.88
C PRO A 128 -7.66 -6.84 2.67
N THR A 129 -7.88 -5.54 2.88
CA THR A 129 -8.03 -4.55 1.80
C THR A 129 -6.81 -4.49 0.87
N GLU A 130 -5.59 -4.77 1.36
CA GLU A 130 -4.39 -4.83 0.52
C GLU A 130 -4.42 -6.03 -0.44
N ILE A 131 -4.90 -7.18 0.03
CA ILE A 131 -5.03 -8.39 -0.79
C ILE A 131 -6.18 -8.23 -1.81
N ILE A 132 -7.32 -7.72 -1.34
CA ILE A 132 -8.51 -7.51 -2.16
C ILE A 132 -8.24 -6.49 -3.27
N LYS A 133 -7.33 -5.53 -3.06
CA LYS A 133 -6.89 -4.55 -4.06
C LYS A 133 -6.41 -5.21 -5.35
N LEU A 134 -5.61 -6.28 -5.24
CA LEU A 134 -5.13 -7.04 -6.40
C LEU A 134 -6.28 -7.73 -7.14
N ALA A 135 -7.20 -8.34 -6.40
CA ALA A 135 -8.40 -8.95 -6.98
C ALA A 135 -9.28 -7.90 -7.68
N PHE A 136 -9.45 -6.71 -7.06
CA PHE A 136 -10.19 -5.60 -7.63
C PHE A 136 -9.61 -5.16 -8.98
N ILE A 137 -8.28 -4.97 -9.08
CA ILE A 137 -7.60 -4.58 -10.32
C ILE A 137 -7.87 -5.60 -11.42
N ILE A 138 -7.69 -6.90 -11.16
CA ILE A 138 -7.87 -7.97 -12.15
C ILE A 138 -9.33 -8.05 -12.61
N VAL A 139 -10.26 -8.02 -11.68
CA VAL A 139 -11.69 -8.16 -12.01
C VAL A 139 -12.23 -6.90 -12.70
N MET A 140 -11.78 -5.72 -12.28
CA MET A 140 -12.13 -4.46 -12.95
C MET A 140 -11.59 -4.41 -14.38
N ALA A 141 -10.34 -4.83 -14.60
CA ALA A 141 -9.75 -4.92 -15.94
C ALA A 141 -10.58 -5.87 -16.84
N LYS A 142 -10.95 -7.05 -16.33
CA LYS A 142 -11.81 -7.99 -17.06
C LYS A 142 -13.19 -7.41 -17.36
N HIS A 143 -13.78 -6.67 -16.42
CA HIS A 143 -15.07 -6.01 -16.63
C HIS A 143 -14.97 -4.94 -17.73
N MET A 144 -13.90 -4.15 -17.75
CA MET A 144 -13.65 -3.15 -18.80
C MET A 144 -13.48 -3.81 -20.17
N VAL A 145 -12.71 -4.90 -20.27
CA VAL A 145 -12.54 -5.66 -21.52
C VAL A 145 -13.87 -6.24 -21.98
N TYR A 146 -14.67 -6.81 -21.10
CA TYR A 146 -15.99 -7.34 -21.41
C TYR A 146 -16.92 -6.27 -21.99
N LEU A 147 -16.94 -5.06 -21.39
CA LEU A 147 -17.76 -3.97 -21.89
C LEU A 147 -17.24 -3.44 -23.23
N LYS A 148 -15.92 -3.29 -23.39
CA LYS A 148 -15.28 -2.85 -24.63
C LYS A 148 -15.56 -3.77 -25.82
N THR A 149 -15.68 -5.09 -25.57
CA THR A 149 -15.98 -6.06 -26.64
C THR A 149 -17.46 -6.16 -27.01
N ARG A 150 -18.36 -5.79 -26.11
CA ARG A 150 -19.82 -5.91 -26.34
C ARG A 150 -20.52 -4.58 -26.61
N ARG A 151 -19.94 -3.46 -26.17
CA ARG A 151 -20.55 -2.12 -26.26
C ARG A 151 -19.46 -1.07 -26.40
N ASP A 152 -19.87 0.16 -26.69
CA ASP A 152 -18.96 1.32 -26.54
C ASP A 152 -18.67 1.52 -25.04
N LEU A 153 -17.39 1.51 -24.69
CA LEU A 153 -16.93 1.76 -23.32
C LEU A 153 -17.36 3.14 -22.80
N ASN A 154 -17.54 4.11 -23.74
CA ASN A 154 -17.96 5.47 -23.43
C ASN A 154 -19.49 5.64 -23.37
N SER A 155 -20.27 4.57 -23.54
CA SER A 155 -21.72 4.67 -23.35
C SER A 155 -22.04 4.88 -21.87
N PHE A 156 -23.10 5.64 -21.61
CA PHE A 156 -23.59 5.91 -20.24
C PHE A 156 -23.72 4.62 -19.42
N LEU A 157 -24.28 3.57 -20.02
CA LEU A 157 -24.55 2.31 -19.33
C LEU A 157 -23.23 1.57 -18.97
N SER A 158 -22.21 1.64 -19.84
CA SER A 158 -20.89 1.04 -19.57
C SER A 158 -20.20 1.74 -18.40
N VAL A 159 -20.17 3.08 -18.45
CA VAL A 159 -19.54 3.87 -17.37
C VAL A 159 -20.32 3.72 -16.05
N ALA A 160 -21.65 3.70 -16.11
CA ALA A 160 -22.47 3.49 -14.93
C ALA A 160 -22.25 2.10 -14.29
N GLN A 161 -22.05 1.05 -15.09
CA GLN A 161 -21.73 -0.29 -14.58
C GLN A 161 -20.35 -0.33 -13.93
N LEU A 162 -19.33 0.30 -14.51
CA LEU A 162 -17.99 0.39 -13.92
C LEU A 162 -18.00 1.22 -12.64
N ALA A 163 -18.69 2.36 -12.66
CA ALA A 163 -18.88 3.19 -11.47
C ALA A 163 -19.64 2.45 -10.36
N GLY A 164 -20.71 1.72 -10.71
CA GLY A 164 -21.44 0.89 -9.76
C GLY A 164 -20.59 -0.18 -9.12
N HIS A 165 -19.75 -0.88 -9.92
CA HIS A 165 -18.81 -1.85 -9.40
C HIS A 165 -17.81 -1.20 -8.40
N PHE A 166 -17.26 -0.04 -8.75
CA PHE A 166 -16.38 0.71 -7.86
C PHE A 166 -17.09 1.17 -6.59
N ILE A 167 -18.30 1.75 -6.70
CA ILE A 167 -19.07 2.28 -5.56
C ILE A 167 -19.40 1.16 -4.56
N VAL A 168 -19.73 -0.04 -5.04
CA VAL A 168 -19.98 -1.20 -4.17
C VAL A 168 -18.70 -1.55 -3.40
N MET A 169 -17.55 -1.65 -4.06
CA MET A 169 -16.29 -1.95 -3.40
C MET A 169 -15.87 -0.85 -2.43
N PHE A 170 -15.97 0.40 -2.85
CA PHE A 170 -15.68 1.57 -2.01
C PHE A 170 -16.56 1.61 -0.75
N GLY A 171 -17.87 1.39 -0.93
CA GLY A 171 -18.82 1.36 0.17
C GLY A 171 -18.55 0.22 1.16
N VAL A 172 -18.21 -0.97 0.65
CA VAL A 172 -17.86 -2.12 1.51
C VAL A 172 -16.59 -1.80 2.33
N ILE A 173 -15.56 -1.21 1.74
CA ILE A 173 -14.35 -0.82 2.46
C ILE A 173 -14.67 0.20 3.57
N ILE A 174 -15.42 1.24 3.27
CA ILE A 174 -15.79 2.26 4.27
C ILE A 174 -16.58 1.65 5.43
N VAL A 175 -17.55 0.77 5.13
CA VAL A 175 -18.41 0.16 6.16
C VAL A 175 -17.66 -0.87 7.00
N THR A 176 -16.75 -1.64 6.40
CA THR A 176 -16.08 -2.75 7.11
C THR A 176 -14.83 -2.32 7.84
N SER A 177 -14.03 -1.41 7.27
CA SER A 177 -12.75 -1.01 7.85
C SER A 177 -12.72 0.41 8.40
N SER A 178 -13.70 1.25 8.05
CA SER A 178 -13.69 2.70 8.36
C SER A 178 -12.41 3.41 7.90
N ASP A 179 -11.73 2.86 6.88
CA ASP A 179 -10.44 3.32 6.36
C ASP A 179 -10.64 4.13 5.08
N LEU A 180 -10.76 5.45 5.26
CA LEU A 180 -10.86 6.39 4.14
C LEU A 180 -9.58 6.41 3.29
N GLY A 181 -8.42 6.20 3.89
CA GLY A 181 -7.13 6.18 3.19
C GLY A 181 -7.07 5.05 2.16
N SER A 182 -7.37 3.82 2.58
CA SER A 182 -7.48 2.68 1.67
C SER A 182 -8.54 2.93 0.59
N ALA A 183 -9.71 3.45 0.95
CA ALA A 183 -10.77 3.74 -0.01
C ALA A 183 -10.34 4.74 -1.09
N LEU A 184 -9.58 5.79 -0.73
CA LEU A 184 -8.99 6.73 -1.69
C LEU A 184 -7.99 6.08 -2.64
N VAL A 185 -7.18 5.14 -2.17
CA VAL A 185 -6.27 4.37 -3.05
C VAL A 185 -7.07 3.61 -4.11
N TYR A 186 -8.16 2.95 -3.73
CA TYR A 186 -9.05 2.28 -4.70
C TYR A 186 -9.66 3.26 -5.70
N PHE A 187 -10.02 4.47 -5.26
CA PHE A 187 -10.52 5.52 -6.16
C PHE A 187 -9.47 5.92 -7.20
N PHE A 188 -8.22 6.15 -6.79
CA PHE A 188 -7.15 6.48 -7.73
C PHE A 188 -6.85 5.34 -8.69
N ILE A 189 -6.81 4.09 -8.22
CA ILE A 189 -6.65 2.90 -9.07
C ILE A 189 -7.77 2.87 -10.12
N PHE A 190 -9.03 3.02 -9.71
CA PHE A 190 -10.17 3.04 -10.61
C PHE A 190 -10.07 4.16 -11.66
N ALA A 191 -9.75 5.38 -11.24
CA ALA A 191 -9.59 6.53 -12.15
C ALA A 191 -8.49 6.29 -13.19
N VAL A 192 -7.32 5.80 -12.76
CA VAL A 192 -6.21 5.48 -13.67
C VAL A 192 -6.59 4.34 -14.63
N MET A 193 -7.26 3.30 -14.15
CA MET A 193 -7.73 2.19 -14.99
C MET A 193 -8.73 2.67 -16.05
N LEU A 194 -9.68 3.53 -15.71
CA LEU A 194 -10.61 4.15 -16.69
C LEU A 194 -9.85 4.96 -17.75
N PHE A 195 -8.86 5.73 -17.32
CA PHE A 195 -8.05 6.56 -18.22
C PHE A 195 -7.28 5.69 -19.22
N VAL A 196 -6.58 4.66 -18.73
CA VAL A 196 -5.82 3.72 -19.58
C VAL A 196 -6.73 2.89 -20.50
N ALA A 197 -7.93 2.54 -20.04
CA ALA A 197 -8.93 1.82 -20.85
C ALA A 197 -9.46 2.66 -22.03
N GLY A 198 -9.26 4.00 -22.01
CA GLY A 198 -9.68 4.91 -23.07
C GLY A 198 -11.05 5.53 -22.85
N VAL A 199 -11.49 5.64 -21.60
CA VAL A 199 -12.70 6.39 -21.24
C VAL A 199 -12.45 7.88 -21.50
N LYS A 200 -13.40 8.54 -22.17
CA LYS A 200 -13.27 9.94 -22.58
C LYS A 200 -13.27 10.89 -21.38
N ILE A 201 -12.49 11.97 -21.49
CA ILE A 201 -12.24 12.93 -20.41
C ILE A 201 -13.51 13.59 -19.86
N TYR A 202 -14.57 13.74 -20.66
CA TYR A 202 -15.81 14.33 -20.15
C TYR A 202 -16.45 13.50 -19.02
N TRP A 203 -16.25 12.18 -18.98
CA TRP A 203 -16.72 11.34 -17.89
C TRP A 203 -15.99 11.63 -16.58
N PHE A 204 -14.69 11.94 -16.66
CA PHE A 204 -13.90 12.37 -15.50
C PHE A 204 -14.36 13.74 -14.99
N ILE A 205 -14.66 14.68 -15.90
CA ILE A 205 -15.21 15.99 -15.54
C ILE A 205 -16.57 15.83 -14.86
N MET A 206 -17.45 14.97 -15.39
CA MET A 206 -18.74 14.67 -14.78
C MET A 206 -18.59 14.02 -13.40
N GLY A 207 -17.66 13.06 -13.26
CA GLY A 207 -17.35 12.43 -11.98
C GLY A 207 -16.81 13.44 -10.96
N ALA A 208 -15.88 14.30 -11.37
CA ALA A 208 -15.35 15.36 -10.52
C ALA A 208 -16.43 16.37 -10.10
N ALA A 209 -17.32 16.74 -11.01
CA ALA A 209 -18.47 17.60 -10.70
C ALA A 209 -19.43 16.93 -9.71
N ALA A 210 -19.72 15.64 -9.90
CA ALA A 210 -20.56 14.87 -8.97
C ALA A 210 -19.92 14.81 -7.58
N ILE A 211 -18.62 14.52 -7.48
CA ILE A 211 -17.89 14.53 -6.20
C ILE A 211 -17.94 15.94 -5.58
N GLY A 212 -17.66 16.99 -6.38
CA GLY A 212 -17.73 18.38 -5.92
C GLY A 212 -19.09 18.77 -5.34
N CYS A 213 -20.19 18.27 -5.91
CA CYS A 213 -21.53 18.45 -5.35
C CYS A 213 -21.76 17.61 -4.07
N MET A 214 -21.13 16.44 -3.95
CA MET A 214 -21.26 15.59 -2.78
C MET A 214 -20.43 16.05 -1.58
N VAL A 215 -19.28 16.70 -1.81
CA VAL A 215 -18.39 17.16 -0.73
C VAL A 215 -19.10 18.07 0.29
N PRO A 216 -19.86 19.12 -0.09
CA PRO A 216 -20.59 19.95 0.88
C PRO A 216 -21.62 19.15 1.70
N ILE A 217 -22.28 18.19 1.06
CA ILE A 217 -23.26 17.31 1.71
C ILE A 217 -22.56 16.40 2.72
N ALA A 218 -21.45 15.78 2.29
CA ALA A 218 -20.65 14.92 3.17
C ALA A 218 -20.10 15.73 4.35
N TRP A 219 -19.59 16.93 4.11
CA TRP A 219 -19.08 17.81 5.14
C TRP A 219 -20.11 18.17 6.21
N THR A 220 -21.34 18.43 5.77
CA THR A 220 -22.39 18.91 6.68
C THR A 220 -23.07 17.77 7.45
N TYR A 221 -23.31 16.63 6.79
CA TYR A 221 -24.16 15.57 7.33
C TYR A 221 -23.44 14.28 7.72
N PHE A 222 -22.26 14.01 7.15
CA PHE A 222 -21.60 12.71 7.32
C PHE A 222 -20.28 12.79 8.09
N LEU A 223 -19.50 13.88 7.98
CA LEU A 223 -18.25 14.01 8.70
C LEU A 223 -18.48 14.39 10.16
N GLN A 224 -17.83 13.66 11.04
CA GLN A 224 -17.79 13.96 12.47
C GLN A 224 -16.82 15.12 12.74
N ASP A 225 -16.99 15.81 13.86
CA ASP A 225 -16.20 17.01 14.16
C ASP A 225 -14.70 16.74 14.26
N TYR A 226 -14.29 15.58 14.78
CA TYR A 226 -12.87 15.20 14.81
C TYR A 226 -12.27 15.02 13.40
N GLN A 227 -13.05 14.52 12.44
CA GLN A 227 -12.60 14.36 11.05
C GLN A 227 -12.46 15.72 10.36
N LYS A 228 -13.41 16.65 10.62
CA LYS A 228 -13.31 18.04 10.13
C LYS A 228 -12.10 18.74 10.71
N GLN A 229 -11.86 18.60 12.03
CA GLN A 229 -10.69 19.18 12.69
C GLN A 229 -9.40 18.62 12.10
N ARG A 230 -9.31 17.32 11.84
CA ARG A 230 -8.14 16.67 11.26
C ARG A 230 -7.80 17.17 9.84
N ILE A 231 -8.83 17.57 9.07
CA ILE A 231 -8.64 18.16 7.73
C ILE A 231 -8.25 19.64 7.83
N LEU A 232 -8.83 20.40 8.76
CA LEU A 232 -8.66 21.84 8.85
C LEU A 232 -7.45 22.26 9.69
N ALA A 233 -7.11 21.50 10.73
CA ALA A 233 -6.06 21.89 11.68
C ALA A 233 -4.68 22.17 11.06
N PRO A 234 -4.24 21.47 9.99
CA PRO A 234 -3.00 21.81 9.31
C PRO A 234 -3.01 23.20 8.63
N TYR A 235 -4.21 23.75 8.38
CA TYR A 235 -4.40 25.02 7.68
C TYR A 235 -4.89 26.16 8.60
N ASP A 236 -5.44 25.81 9.77
CA ASP A 236 -5.99 26.76 10.73
C ASP A 236 -5.39 26.53 12.12
N PRO A 237 -4.37 27.33 12.50
CA PRO A 237 -3.72 27.20 13.81
C PRO A 237 -4.66 27.44 15.01
N SER A 238 -5.86 28.03 14.80
CA SER A 238 -6.80 28.27 15.89
C SER A 238 -7.45 26.97 16.42
N ILE A 239 -7.43 25.90 15.65
CA ILE A 239 -8.02 24.59 16.01
C ILE A 239 -7.13 23.87 17.02
N ASP A 240 -5.81 23.95 16.87
CA ASP A 240 -4.84 23.33 17.75
C ASP A 240 -3.62 24.27 17.96
N PRO A 241 -3.78 25.35 18.74
CA PRO A 241 -2.78 26.42 18.86
C PRO A 241 -1.43 25.95 19.42
N ASN A 242 -1.44 24.92 20.25
CA ASN A 242 -0.24 24.40 20.91
C ASN A 242 0.32 23.16 20.22
N ASN A 243 -0.34 22.65 19.18
CA ASN A 243 0.01 21.36 18.53
C ASN A 243 0.06 20.17 19.51
N GLU A 244 -0.81 20.17 20.54
CA GLU A 244 -0.91 19.09 21.53
C GLU A 244 -2.08 18.14 21.27
N GLY A 245 -2.93 18.47 20.30
CA GLY A 245 -4.14 17.74 19.92
C GLY A 245 -3.99 17.02 18.58
N VAL A 246 -4.83 17.40 17.62
CA VAL A 246 -4.94 16.73 16.31
C VAL A 246 -3.69 16.88 15.45
N ASN A 247 -2.88 17.93 15.65
CA ASN A 247 -1.63 18.18 14.92
C ASN A 247 -0.40 17.60 15.62
N TRP A 248 -0.53 17.06 16.85
CA TRP A 248 0.62 16.65 17.65
C TRP A 248 1.56 15.68 16.91
N GLN A 249 1.00 14.68 16.27
CA GLN A 249 1.78 13.68 15.53
C GLN A 249 2.55 14.30 14.36
N GLN A 250 1.89 15.16 13.60
CA GLN A 250 2.49 15.85 12.46
C GLN A 250 3.57 16.82 12.95
N HIS A 251 3.31 17.56 14.01
CA HIS A 251 4.27 18.50 14.58
C HIS A 251 5.55 17.81 15.06
N GLN A 252 5.43 16.67 15.76
CA GLN A 252 6.60 15.90 16.18
C GLN A 252 7.42 15.39 14.97
N ALA A 253 6.75 14.97 13.92
CA ALA A 253 7.41 14.56 12.68
C ALA A 253 8.11 15.74 11.99
N GLU A 254 7.51 16.92 11.97
CA GLU A 254 8.11 18.13 11.40
C GLU A 254 9.35 18.59 12.18
N VAL A 255 9.28 18.54 13.53
CA VAL A 255 10.43 18.86 14.40
C VAL A 255 11.58 17.90 14.14
N ALA A 256 11.31 16.59 14.07
CA ALA A 256 12.31 15.59 13.77
C ALA A 256 12.95 15.81 12.39
N LEU A 257 12.12 15.98 11.36
CA LEU A 257 12.58 16.23 9.99
C LEU A 257 13.44 17.48 9.90
N GLY A 258 13.06 18.56 10.60
CA GLY A 258 13.77 19.84 10.65
C GLY A 258 15.11 19.77 11.40
N SER A 259 15.23 18.91 12.41
CA SER A 259 16.43 18.78 13.24
C SER A 259 17.60 18.12 12.52
N GLY A 260 17.34 17.28 11.50
CA GLY A 260 18.39 16.51 10.81
C GLY A 260 19.27 17.33 9.86
N GLY A 261 18.86 18.50 9.42
CA GLY A 261 19.64 19.35 8.50
C GLY A 261 19.99 18.63 7.19
N LEU A 262 21.21 18.83 6.68
CA LEU A 262 21.64 18.23 5.40
C LEU A 262 22.05 16.78 5.53
N THR A 263 22.83 16.44 6.54
CA THR A 263 23.50 15.13 6.67
C THR A 263 22.91 14.23 7.75
N GLY A 264 21.97 14.74 8.54
CA GLY A 264 21.38 14.03 9.67
C GLY A 264 22.22 14.13 10.94
N THR A 265 21.64 13.66 12.03
CA THR A 265 22.29 13.57 13.35
C THR A 265 23.16 12.29 13.45
N GLY A 266 22.96 11.31 12.59
CA GLY A 266 23.57 9.99 12.64
C GLY A 266 22.55 8.89 12.96
N LEU A 267 22.76 7.70 12.40
CA LEU A 267 21.91 6.53 12.66
C LEU A 267 21.94 6.15 14.15
N GLY A 268 20.78 6.09 14.80
CA GLY A 268 20.64 5.80 16.21
C GLY A 268 20.95 6.99 17.14
N GLU A 269 21.19 8.19 16.58
CA GLU A 269 21.53 9.40 17.35
C GLU A 269 20.45 10.50 17.23
N GLY A 270 19.31 10.22 16.59
CA GLY A 270 18.19 11.13 16.49
C GLY A 270 17.52 11.38 17.85
N THR A 271 17.48 12.61 18.31
CA THR A 271 16.94 12.96 19.62
C THR A 271 15.45 12.66 19.73
N GLN A 272 14.67 13.01 18.71
CA GLN A 272 13.23 12.75 18.66
C GLN A 272 12.95 11.25 18.47
N THR A 273 13.72 10.60 17.61
CA THR A 273 13.62 9.17 17.34
C THR A 273 13.95 8.35 18.58
N GLN A 274 15.08 8.60 19.25
CA GLN A 274 15.51 7.77 20.39
C GLN A 274 14.73 8.06 21.67
N SER A 275 14.14 9.26 21.81
CA SER A 275 13.23 9.55 22.94
C SER A 275 11.83 8.94 22.76
N GLY A 276 11.51 8.38 21.60
CA GLY A 276 10.16 7.87 21.31
C GLY A 276 9.09 8.96 21.17
N SER A 277 9.52 10.22 20.95
CA SER A 277 8.61 11.36 20.82
C SER A 277 7.79 11.33 19.53
N ILE A 278 8.26 10.62 18.49
CA ILE A 278 7.53 10.47 17.23
C ILE A 278 6.59 9.26 17.34
N PRO A 279 5.27 9.43 17.28
CA PRO A 279 4.35 8.31 17.33
C PRO A 279 4.48 7.44 16.08
N SER A 280 4.29 6.13 16.23
CA SER A 280 4.36 5.17 15.09
C SER A 280 5.56 5.38 14.16
N GLN A 281 6.72 5.73 14.73
CA GLN A 281 7.92 6.13 13.99
C GLN A 281 8.50 5.03 13.08
N HIS A 282 8.23 3.76 13.37
CA HIS A 282 8.68 2.62 12.57
C HIS A 282 7.71 2.28 11.42
N THR A 283 6.56 2.96 11.32
CA THR A 283 5.52 2.77 10.29
C THR A 283 5.18 4.08 9.60
N ASP A 284 4.23 4.85 10.13
CA ASP A 284 3.61 5.99 9.46
C ASP A 284 4.57 7.20 9.35
N PHE A 285 5.44 7.37 10.34
CA PHE A 285 6.37 8.51 10.41
C PHE A 285 7.84 8.12 10.19
N ILE A 286 8.10 6.97 9.51
CA ILE A 286 9.47 6.53 9.23
C ILE A 286 10.27 7.54 8.40
N PHE A 287 9.61 8.32 7.56
CA PHE A 287 10.24 9.38 6.77
C PHE A 287 10.79 10.50 7.65
N ALA A 288 10.15 10.80 8.79
CA ALA A 288 10.66 11.77 9.75
C ALA A 288 11.94 11.25 10.43
N VAL A 289 12.01 9.95 10.76
CA VAL A 289 13.22 9.30 11.25
C VAL A 289 14.36 9.39 10.24
N ILE A 290 14.08 9.11 8.96
CA ILE A 290 15.07 9.26 7.88
C ILE A 290 15.59 10.70 7.83
N GLY A 291 14.68 11.68 7.91
CA GLY A 291 15.04 13.08 7.86
C GLY A 291 15.88 13.54 9.07
N GLU A 292 15.57 13.04 10.26
CA GLU A 292 16.33 13.34 11.48
C GLU A 292 17.74 12.70 11.45
N GLU A 293 17.80 11.38 11.21
CA GLU A 293 19.05 10.62 11.36
C GLU A 293 19.96 10.65 10.13
N LEU A 294 19.40 10.69 8.93
CA LEU A 294 20.14 10.69 7.65
C LEU A 294 20.05 12.04 6.90
N GLY A 295 19.30 12.98 7.44
CA GLY A 295 19.16 14.34 6.91
C GLY A 295 18.44 14.40 5.55
N MET A 296 18.51 15.56 4.94
CA MET A 296 17.90 15.82 3.64
C MET A 296 18.46 14.89 2.54
N ILE A 297 19.73 14.51 2.62
CA ILE A 297 20.36 13.61 1.64
C ILE A 297 19.70 12.23 1.71
N GLY A 298 19.50 11.66 2.91
CA GLY A 298 18.82 10.38 3.10
C GLY A 298 17.37 10.43 2.67
N ALA A 299 16.65 11.50 3.04
CA ALA A 299 15.26 11.72 2.64
C ALA A 299 15.11 11.84 1.10
N CYS A 300 15.96 12.62 0.43
CA CYS A 300 15.95 12.72 -1.02
C CYS A 300 16.29 11.40 -1.71
N LEU A 301 17.24 10.63 -1.18
CA LEU A 301 17.62 9.33 -1.73
C LEU A 301 16.42 8.37 -1.76
N VAL A 302 15.66 8.27 -0.66
CA VAL A 302 14.48 7.39 -0.63
C VAL A 302 13.40 7.86 -1.58
N LEU A 303 13.16 9.18 -1.69
CA LEU A 303 12.17 9.72 -2.63
C LEU A 303 12.55 9.43 -4.08
N VAL A 304 13.82 9.65 -4.45
CA VAL A 304 14.34 9.33 -5.79
C VAL A 304 14.18 7.84 -6.10
N LEU A 305 14.48 6.97 -5.12
CA LEU A 305 14.36 5.52 -5.28
C LEU A 305 12.90 5.11 -5.49
N LEU A 306 11.96 5.66 -4.71
CA LEU A 306 10.52 5.39 -4.87
C LEU A 306 10.00 5.88 -6.22
N VAL A 307 10.39 7.08 -6.64
CA VAL A 307 10.03 7.63 -7.97
C VAL A 307 10.59 6.76 -9.08
N ALA A 308 11.85 6.31 -8.97
CA ALA A 308 12.47 5.41 -9.94
C ALA A 308 11.73 4.07 -10.05
N ILE A 309 11.28 3.49 -8.93
CA ILE A 309 10.45 2.28 -8.91
C ILE A 309 9.13 2.51 -9.65
N VAL A 310 8.43 3.62 -9.37
CA VAL A 310 7.17 3.97 -10.04
C VAL A 310 7.37 4.15 -11.56
N ILE A 311 8.40 4.89 -11.96
CA ILE A 311 8.72 5.08 -13.38
C ILE A 311 9.03 3.72 -14.04
N ARG A 312 9.78 2.85 -13.36
CA ARG A 312 10.08 1.52 -13.89
C ARG A 312 8.84 0.65 -14.03
N CYS A 313 7.93 0.67 -13.06
CA CYS A 313 6.64 -0.02 -13.16
C CYS A 313 5.84 0.45 -14.39
N ILE A 314 5.79 1.77 -14.66
CA ILE A 314 5.10 2.33 -15.83
C ILE A 314 5.78 1.91 -17.15
N GLN A 315 7.11 1.76 -17.17
CA GLN A 315 7.85 1.36 -18.37
C GLN A 315 7.69 -0.13 -18.71
N VAL A 316 7.45 -0.96 -17.70
CA VAL A 316 7.33 -2.42 -17.85
C VAL A 316 5.88 -2.85 -18.12
N GLY A 317 4.88 -2.11 -17.60
CA GLY A 317 3.46 -2.36 -17.86
C GLY A 317 2.99 -1.72 -19.16
#